data_9ba68037a6d0cae267c040c4f32dfee4
#
_entry.id   9ba68037a6d0cae267c040c4f32dfee4
#
_cell.length_a   1.000
_cell.length_b   1.000
_cell.length_c   1.000
_cell.angle_alpha   90.00
_cell.angle_beta   90.00
_cell.angle_gamma   90.00
#
_symmetry.space_group_name_H-M   'P 1'
#
loop_
_entity.id
_entity.type
_entity.pdbx_description
1 polymer ?
#
loop_
_entity_poly.entity_id
_entity_poly.type
_entity_poly.pdbx_seq_one_letter_code
_entity_poly.pdbx_strand_id
1 'polypeptide(L)' 'MRFLADMGVSHRTVHWLRASGHDVAHVAELGMKTATDEDVLTLAAHENRVRLTLTIR' A
#
# COMPACT_ATOMS: atom_id res chain seq x y z
N MET A 1 -9.82 -6.52 -5.34
CA MET A 1 -8.84 -5.56 -5.91
C MET A 1 -7.47 -5.76 -5.28
N ARG A 2 -6.44 -5.36 -5.99
CA ARG A 2 -5.07 -5.44 -5.48
C ARG A 2 -4.57 -4.03 -5.15
N PHE A 3 -4.15 -3.84 -3.92
CA PHE A 3 -3.68 -2.54 -3.42
C PHE A 3 -2.22 -2.61 -2.97
N LEU A 4 -1.54 -1.48 -3.07
CA LEU A 4 -0.24 -1.25 -2.44
C LEU A 4 -0.40 -0.05 -1.51
N ALA A 5 -0.36 -0.31 -0.21
CA ALA A 5 -0.52 0.73 0.81
C ALA A 5 0.83 1.38 1.13
N ASP A 6 0.88 2.70 1.12
CA ASP A 6 2.07 3.45 1.51
C ASP A 6 2.15 3.63 3.04
N MET A 7 3.18 4.34 3.50
CA MET A 7 3.41 4.52 4.93
C MET A 7 2.31 5.31 5.64
N GLY A 8 1.51 6.06 4.91
CA GLY A 8 0.38 6.80 5.49
C GLY A 8 -0.80 5.92 5.87
N VAL A 9 -0.83 4.68 5.41
CA VAL A 9 -1.93 3.74 5.68
C VAL A 9 -1.57 2.89 6.88
N SER A 10 -2.42 2.86 7.89
CA SER A 10 -2.18 2.07 9.11
C SER A 10 -2.32 0.57 8.84
N HIS A 11 -1.63 -0.24 9.66
CA HIS A 11 -1.78 -1.70 9.59
C HIS A 11 -3.19 -2.16 9.92
N ARG A 12 -3.93 -1.39 10.73
CA ARG A 12 -5.33 -1.66 11.03
C ARG A 12 -6.18 -1.57 9.76
N THR A 13 -5.97 -0.53 8.97
CA THR A 13 -6.68 -0.37 7.69
C THR A 13 -6.35 -1.50 6.73
N VAL A 14 -5.08 -1.88 6.64
CA VAL A 14 -4.64 -3.01 5.82
C VAL A 14 -5.34 -4.29 6.26
N HIS A 15 -5.36 -4.55 7.56
CA HIS A 15 -6.01 -5.75 8.11
C HIS A 15 -7.51 -5.78 7.76
N TRP A 16 -8.18 -4.64 7.89
CA TRP A 16 -9.60 -4.52 7.57
C TRP A 16 -9.86 -4.80 6.08
N LEU A 17 -9.04 -4.25 5.20
CA LEU A 17 -9.17 -4.48 3.76
C LEU A 17 -8.93 -5.94 3.41
N ARG A 18 -7.94 -6.59 4.03
CA ARG A 18 -7.68 -8.01 3.82
C ARG A 18 -8.86 -8.86 4.28
N ALA A 19 -9.44 -8.53 5.42
CA ALA A 19 -10.62 -9.22 5.93
C ALA A 19 -11.83 -9.06 5.01
N SER A 20 -11.87 -7.99 4.23
CA SER A 20 -12.94 -7.73 3.25
C SER A 20 -12.66 -8.38 1.88
N GLY A 21 -11.60 -9.18 1.77
CA GLY A 21 -11.30 -9.96 0.56
C GLY A 21 -10.37 -9.27 -0.43
N HIS A 22 -9.71 -8.17 -0.06
CA HIS A 22 -8.77 -7.47 -0.93
C HIS A 22 -7.35 -7.99 -0.74
N ASP A 23 -6.58 -8.01 -1.83
CA ASP A 23 -5.15 -8.29 -1.80
C ASP A 23 -4.41 -6.98 -1.53
N VAL A 24 -3.87 -6.82 -0.35
CA VAL A 24 -3.19 -5.59 0.07
C VAL A 24 -1.78 -5.90 0.50
N ALA A 25 -0.81 -5.25 -0.14
CA ALA A 25 0.58 -5.22 0.32
C ALA A 25 0.86 -3.86 0.96
N HIS A 26 1.68 -3.83 2.00
CA HIS A 26 2.10 -2.59 2.64
C HIS A 26 3.61 -2.40 2.45
N VAL A 27 4.02 -1.18 2.13
CA VAL A 27 5.43 -0.89 1.84
C VAL A 27 6.36 -1.23 3.01
N ALA A 28 5.88 -1.11 4.24
CA ALA A 28 6.65 -1.50 5.42
C ALA A 28 6.96 -3.00 5.45
N GLU A 29 6.04 -3.83 4.98
CA GLU A 29 6.22 -5.28 4.88
C GLU A 29 7.24 -5.66 3.81
N LEU A 30 7.40 -4.79 2.82
CA LEU A 30 8.30 -5.01 1.68
C LEU A 30 9.69 -4.41 1.92
N GLY A 31 9.95 -3.88 3.11
CA GLY A 31 11.22 -3.22 3.40
C GLY A 31 11.38 -1.87 2.71
N MET A 32 10.28 -1.21 2.36
CA MET A 32 10.27 0.02 1.58
C MET A 32 9.84 1.25 2.39
N LYS A 33 10.15 1.27 3.68
CA LYS A 33 9.73 2.37 4.56
C LYS A 33 10.25 3.73 4.11
N THR A 34 11.42 3.76 3.48
CA THR A 34 12.06 5.00 3.02
C THR A 34 11.94 5.21 1.52
N ALA A 35 11.14 4.39 0.84
CA ALA A 35 10.94 4.51 -0.60
C ALA A 35 10.27 5.84 -0.94
N THR A 36 10.65 6.42 -2.08
CA THR A 36 10.01 7.64 -2.59
C THR A 36 8.64 7.30 -3.15
N ASP A 37 7.81 8.34 -3.34
CA ASP A 37 6.51 8.16 -4.01
C ASP A 37 6.67 7.54 -5.39
N GLU A 38 7.72 7.95 -6.12
CA GLU A 38 8.01 7.41 -7.43
C GLU A 38 8.30 5.90 -7.37
N ASP A 39 9.08 5.46 -6.39
CA ASP A 39 9.37 4.04 -6.18
C ASP A 39 8.10 3.25 -5.91
N VAL A 40 7.22 3.78 -5.08
CA VAL A 40 5.95 3.14 -4.73
C VAL A 40 5.06 3.03 -5.95
N LEU A 41 4.96 4.08 -6.75
CA LEU A 41 4.15 4.08 -7.97
C LEU A 41 4.70 3.09 -9.00
N THR A 42 6.02 3.00 -9.14
CA THR A 42 6.66 2.06 -10.05
C THR A 42 6.35 0.63 -9.66
N LEU A 43 6.44 0.31 -8.37
CA LEU A 43 6.12 -1.03 -7.89
C LEU A 43 4.64 -1.35 -8.07
N ALA A 44 3.76 -0.40 -7.78
CA ALA A 44 2.33 -0.59 -7.95
C ALA A 44 1.99 -0.92 -9.40
N ALA A 45 2.57 -0.19 -10.34
CA ALA A 45 2.37 -0.43 -11.77
C ALA A 45 2.91 -1.81 -12.17
N HIS A 46 4.09 -2.17 -11.69
CA HIS A 46 4.72 -3.46 -12.00
C HIS A 46 3.88 -4.64 -11.52
N GLU A 47 3.23 -4.51 -10.38
CA GLU A 47 2.43 -5.57 -9.78
C GLU A 47 0.94 -5.45 -10.07
N ASN A 48 0.52 -4.51 -10.91
CA ASN A 48 -0.89 -4.23 -11.18
C ASN A 48 -1.69 -3.96 -9.90
N ARG A 49 -1.10 -3.17 -9.01
CA ARG A 49 -1.75 -2.75 -7.76
C ARG A 49 -2.18 -1.30 -7.86
N VAL A 50 -3.28 -0.97 -7.18
CA VAL A 50 -3.72 0.41 -7.00
C VAL A 50 -3.03 0.95 -5.76
N ARG A 51 -2.35 2.08 -5.88
CA ARG A 51 -1.73 2.73 -4.73
C ARG A 51 -2.81 3.25 -3.79
N LEU A 52 -2.67 2.89 -2.52
CA LEU A 52 -3.55 3.36 -1.46
C LEU A 52 -2.75 4.29 -0.56
N THR A 53 -3.23 5.52 -0.41
CA THR A 53 -2.59 6.52 0.43
C THR A 53 -3.64 7.22 1.26
N LEU A 54 -3.28 7.62 2.48
CA LEU A 54 -4.12 8.44 3.33
C LEU A 54 -3.49 9.81 3.47
N THR A 55 -4.27 10.84 3.18
CA THR A 55 -3.88 12.21 3.45
C THR A 55 -4.72 12.72 4.61
N ILE A 56 -4.08 13.05 5.73
CA ILE A 56 -4.73 13.63 6.88
C ILE A 56 -4.61 15.14 6.79
N ARG A 57 -5.71 15.82 6.95
CA ARG A 57 -5.74 17.28 6.91
C ARG A 57 -6.37 17.84 8.17
#